data_c0d43eb4d3e42af4af744d3ca83cf880
#
_entry.id   c0d43eb4d3e42af4af744d3ca83cf880
#
_cell.length_a   1.000
_cell.length_b   1.000
_cell.length_c   1.000
_cell.angle_alpha   90.00
_cell.angle_beta   90.00
_cell.angle_gamma   90.00
#
_symmetry.space_group_name_H-M   'P 1'
#
loop_
_entity.id
_entity.type
_entity.pdbx_description
1 polymer ?
#
loop_
_entity_poly.entity_id
_entity_poly.type
_entity_poly.pdbx_seq_one_letter_code
_entity_poly.pdbx_strand_id
1 'polypeptide(L)'
;LIGLLITGKNTMADYHHGVRVVEINDGTRVISTVSTAIIGMVCTAEDADAATFPLDTPVLITNVLTAAGKAGKTGTLRASLMAIANQAKPVVVVVRVAEGETDAETTSNIIGGSDETGMYTGMKALLSAQTELGVKPRILGVPGLDNQEVATALAAVCQQLRAFGYVSAYGCKTVSDAIKYRDNFSQRELMVVWPDFVAWNTTTNASDIAPATAYALGLRAKIDAETGWHKTLSNVGINGVTGLSASVYWDLQTTGTDADLLNQACVTTLIRKDGFKFWGQRTCSDDPLYLFENYTRTAQVLADTIAEGHMWASDKPVTPTLIKDMIAGINAK
;
A
#
# COMPACT_ATOMS: atom_id res chain seq x y z
N LEU A 1 -41.19 -12.22 -19.15
CA LEU A 1 -40.52 -13.50 -19.45
C LEU A 1 -40.91 -14.52 -18.40
N ILE A 2 -41.69 -15.54 -18.83
CA ILE A 2 -42.18 -16.60 -17.96
C ILE A 2 -41.02 -17.57 -17.75
N GLY A 3 -40.42 -17.58 -16.58
CA GLY A 3 -39.44 -18.57 -16.16
C GLY A 3 -40.16 -19.69 -15.40
N LEU A 4 -40.35 -20.84 -16.03
CA LEU A 4 -40.88 -22.03 -15.40
C LEU A 4 -39.76 -22.73 -14.62
N LEU A 5 -39.71 -22.57 -13.29
CA LEU A 5 -38.88 -23.37 -12.41
C LEU A 5 -39.71 -24.56 -11.90
N ILE A 6 -39.36 -25.77 -12.38
CA ILE A 6 -39.89 -27.01 -11.80
C ILE A 6 -38.97 -27.43 -10.67
N THR A 7 -39.35 -27.10 -9.43
CA THR A 7 -38.81 -27.76 -8.24
C THR A 7 -39.82 -28.80 -7.76
N GLY A 8 -39.45 -30.06 -7.88
CA GLY A 8 -40.30 -31.19 -7.44
C GLY A 8 -40.49 -31.20 -5.93
N LYS A 9 -41.63 -30.72 -5.48
CA LYS A 9 -42.40 -31.23 -4.33
C LYS A 9 -43.85 -31.08 -4.70
N ASN A 10 -44.57 -32.19 -4.76
CA ASN A 10 -46.02 -32.27 -4.93
C ASN A 10 -46.73 -31.50 -3.77
N THR A 11 -46.97 -30.24 -4.01
CA THR A 11 -48.04 -29.48 -3.29
C THR A 11 -49.13 -29.22 -4.33
N MET A 12 -50.36 -29.58 -4.03
CA MET A 12 -51.48 -29.26 -4.89
C MET A 12 -51.39 -27.83 -5.41
N ALA A 13 -51.43 -27.68 -6.72
CA ALA A 13 -51.38 -26.35 -7.34
C ALA A 13 -52.59 -25.58 -6.86
N ASP A 14 -52.34 -24.52 -6.08
CA ASP A 14 -53.34 -23.56 -5.65
C ASP A 14 -53.89 -22.91 -6.92
N TYR A 15 -55.16 -23.23 -7.28
CA TYR A 15 -55.82 -22.70 -8.46
C TYR A 15 -56.04 -21.20 -8.23
N HIS A 16 -55.37 -20.35 -8.98
CA HIS A 16 -55.52 -18.92 -8.94
C HIS A 16 -55.90 -18.39 -10.35
N HIS A 17 -57.07 -17.84 -10.48
CA HIS A 17 -57.50 -17.14 -11.68
C HIS A 17 -57.19 -15.65 -11.50
N GLY A 18 -56.00 -15.21 -11.91
CA GLY A 18 -55.53 -13.83 -11.73
C GLY A 18 -54.04 -13.69 -11.96
N VAL A 19 -53.48 -12.52 -11.59
CA VAL A 19 -52.06 -12.24 -11.63
C VAL A 19 -51.49 -12.46 -10.23
N ARG A 20 -50.53 -13.38 -10.11
CA ARG A 20 -49.74 -13.57 -8.88
C ARG A 20 -48.43 -12.82 -9.03
N VAL A 21 -48.23 -11.80 -8.23
CA VAL A 21 -46.94 -11.14 -8.08
C VAL A 21 -46.16 -11.91 -7.04
N VAL A 22 -45.09 -12.53 -7.46
CA VAL A 22 -44.08 -13.15 -6.56
C VAL A 22 -42.92 -12.21 -6.48
N GLU A 23 -42.71 -11.64 -5.32
CA GLU A 23 -41.46 -10.89 -5.04
C GLU A 23 -40.31 -11.88 -4.99
N ILE A 24 -39.54 -11.94 -6.06
CA ILE A 24 -38.28 -12.70 -6.11
C ILE A 24 -37.22 -11.75 -5.58
N ASN A 25 -36.89 -11.93 -4.33
CA ASN A 25 -35.76 -11.24 -3.70
C ASN A 25 -34.46 -11.97 -4.08
N ASP A 26 -34.13 -12.01 -5.37
CA ASP A 26 -32.79 -12.30 -5.85
C ASP A 26 -31.92 -11.11 -5.46
N GLY A 27 -31.47 -11.12 -4.19
CA GLY A 27 -30.74 -10.04 -3.59
C GLY A 27 -29.66 -9.54 -4.52
N THR A 28 -29.63 -8.22 -4.76
CA THR A 28 -28.52 -7.57 -5.43
C THR A 28 -27.23 -8.13 -4.83
N ARG A 29 -26.35 -8.69 -5.67
CA ARG A 29 -25.08 -9.22 -5.19
C ARG A 29 -24.31 -8.08 -4.56
N VAL A 30 -24.12 -8.16 -3.25
CA VAL A 30 -23.39 -7.12 -2.51
C VAL A 30 -21.94 -7.13 -2.97
N ILE A 31 -21.50 -6.03 -3.55
CA ILE A 31 -20.10 -5.82 -3.89
C ILE A 31 -19.35 -5.46 -2.60
N SER A 32 -18.47 -6.33 -2.12
CA SER A 32 -17.61 -6.05 -0.97
C SER A 32 -16.46 -5.13 -1.37
N THR A 33 -16.14 -4.14 -0.53
CA THR A 33 -14.97 -3.30 -0.73
C THR A 33 -13.69 -4.13 -0.54
N VAL A 34 -12.72 -3.97 -1.46
CA VAL A 34 -11.43 -4.64 -1.37
C VAL A 34 -10.65 -4.21 -0.12
N SER A 35 -9.84 -5.11 0.45
CA SER A 35 -8.97 -4.76 1.57
C SER A 35 -7.86 -3.81 1.11
N THR A 36 -7.69 -2.69 1.82
CA THR A 36 -6.70 -1.65 1.50
C THR A 36 -5.52 -1.60 2.47
N ALA A 37 -5.64 -2.23 3.64
CA ALA A 37 -4.67 -2.13 4.73
C ALA A 37 -3.54 -3.18 4.66
N ILE A 38 -3.33 -3.83 3.52
CA ILE A 38 -2.28 -4.85 3.35
C ILE A 38 -1.01 -4.17 2.87
N ILE A 39 0.05 -4.30 3.65
CA ILE A 39 1.38 -3.76 3.33
C ILE A 39 2.16 -4.79 2.51
N GLY A 40 2.90 -4.33 1.50
CA GLY A 40 3.95 -5.06 0.81
C GLY A 40 5.28 -4.34 0.98
N MET A 41 6.32 -5.02 1.43
CA MET A 41 7.65 -4.43 1.55
C MET A 41 8.76 -5.38 1.12
N VAL A 42 9.83 -4.78 0.60
CA VAL A 42 11.08 -5.47 0.29
C VAL A 42 12.15 -5.00 1.26
N CYS A 43 12.88 -5.93 1.82
CA CYS A 43 13.88 -5.66 2.86
C CYS A 43 15.08 -6.59 2.71
N THR A 44 16.22 -6.16 3.25
CA THR A 44 17.39 -7.01 3.47
C THR A 44 17.44 -7.48 4.91
N ALA A 45 17.96 -8.68 5.15
CA ALA A 45 18.27 -9.23 6.47
C ALA A 45 19.07 -10.51 6.31
N GLU A 46 20.38 -10.46 6.42
CA GLU A 46 21.25 -11.63 6.21
C GLU A 46 21.09 -12.68 7.31
N ASP A 47 20.95 -12.24 8.55
CA ASP A 47 20.83 -13.07 9.75
C ASP A 47 19.38 -13.40 10.15
N ALA A 48 18.42 -13.14 9.28
CA ALA A 48 17.03 -13.52 9.51
C ALA A 48 16.84 -15.04 9.45
N ASP A 49 15.86 -15.55 10.22
CA ASP A 49 15.44 -16.96 10.16
C ASP A 49 14.97 -17.32 8.74
N ALA A 50 15.80 -18.07 8.01
CA ALA A 50 15.54 -18.44 6.62
C ALA A 50 14.28 -19.30 6.44
N ALA A 51 13.85 -20.03 7.46
CA ALA A 51 12.60 -20.80 7.42
C ALA A 51 11.36 -19.89 7.49
N THR A 52 11.47 -18.77 8.20
CA THR A 52 10.40 -17.76 8.30
C THR A 52 10.46 -16.76 7.15
N PHE A 53 11.66 -16.39 6.70
CA PHE A 53 11.89 -15.40 5.65
C PHE A 53 12.82 -16.00 4.57
N PRO A 54 12.33 -16.90 3.71
CA PRO A 54 13.10 -17.36 2.55
C PRO A 54 13.42 -16.18 1.62
N LEU A 55 14.52 -16.29 0.86
CA LEU A 55 14.90 -15.27 -0.12
C LEU A 55 13.91 -15.25 -1.28
N ASP A 56 13.67 -14.05 -1.82
CA ASP A 56 12.86 -13.78 -3.01
C ASP A 56 11.44 -14.37 -3.01
N THR A 57 10.97 -14.78 -1.84
CA THR A 57 9.65 -15.40 -1.69
C THR A 57 8.75 -14.49 -0.87
N PRO A 58 7.53 -14.19 -1.33
CA PRO A 58 6.59 -13.39 -0.55
C PRO A 58 6.10 -14.18 0.67
N VAL A 59 6.21 -13.59 1.85
CA VAL A 59 5.81 -14.19 3.12
C VAL A 59 4.71 -13.38 3.77
N LEU A 60 3.62 -14.03 4.17
CA LEU A 60 2.50 -13.40 4.88
C LEU A 60 2.78 -13.30 6.37
N ILE A 61 2.81 -12.10 6.89
CA ILE A 61 2.99 -11.80 8.31
C ILE A 61 1.68 -11.27 8.89
N THR A 62 1.10 -12.03 9.80
CA THR A 62 -0.11 -11.64 10.54
C THR A 62 0.21 -11.12 11.95
N ASN A 63 1.38 -11.45 12.49
CA ASN A 63 1.87 -10.94 13.76
C ASN A 63 3.25 -10.30 13.59
N VAL A 64 3.25 -8.97 13.43
CA VAL A 64 4.44 -8.18 13.11
C VAL A 64 5.50 -8.25 14.22
N LEU A 65 5.09 -8.28 15.50
CA LEU A 65 6.03 -8.35 16.63
C LEU A 65 6.75 -9.69 16.73
N THR A 66 6.02 -10.80 16.53
CA THR A 66 6.62 -12.13 16.49
C THR A 66 7.59 -12.26 15.31
N ALA A 67 7.20 -11.73 14.15
CA ALA A 67 8.02 -11.70 12.96
C ALA A 67 9.30 -10.87 13.15
N ALA A 68 9.21 -9.71 13.79
CA ALA A 68 10.37 -8.88 14.13
C ALA A 68 11.38 -9.61 15.03
N GLY A 69 10.92 -10.51 15.89
CA GLY A 69 11.79 -11.37 16.71
C GLY A 69 12.64 -12.36 15.90
N LYS A 70 12.21 -12.71 14.67
CA LYS A 70 12.89 -13.64 13.76
C LYS A 70 13.58 -12.93 12.59
N ALA A 71 13.48 -11.62 12.50
CA ALA A 71 14.00 -10.81 11.40
C ALA A 71 15.50 -10.54 11.46
N GLY A 72 16.21 -11.12 12.45
CA GLY A 72 17.64 -10.88 12.62
C GLY A 72 17.94 -9.49 13.20
N LYS A 73 19.18 -9.07 13.08
CA LYS A 73 19.68 -7.77 13.58
C LYS A 73 20.32 -6.92 12.48
N THR A 74 20.65 -7.54 11.35
CA THR A 74 21.26 -6.90 10.18
C THR A 74 20.18 -6.49 9.17
N GLY A 75 20.54 -5.58 8.27
CA GLY A 75 19.65 -5.10 7.22
C GLY A 75 18.49 -4.24 7.71
N THR A 76 17.46 -4.13 6.89
CA THR A 76 16.33 -3.19 7.11
C THR A 76 15.06 -3.84 7.64
N LEU A 77 14.95 -5.18 7.61
CA LEU A 77 13.71 -5.92 7.89
C LEU A 77 13.20 -5.67 9.32
N ARG A 78 14.06 -5.88 10.33
CA ARG A 78 13.66 -5.75 11.74
C ARG A 78 13.21 -4.33 12.08
N ALA A 79 14.00 -3.33 11.67
CA ALA A 79 13.68 -1.92 11.91
C ALA A 79 12.35 -1.53 11.27
N SER A 80 12.10 -1.98 10.04
CA SER A 80 10.86 -1.73 9.31
C SER A 80 9.65 -2.37 9.98
N LEU A 81 9.76 -3.64 10.40
CA LEU A 81 8.68 -4.32 11.13
C LEU A 81 8.38 -3.63 12.46
N MET A 82 9.39 -3.18 13.21
CA MET A 82 9.21 -2.46 14.46
C MET A 82 8.56 -1.08 14.24
N ALA A 83 8.95 -0.34 13.20
CA ALA A 83 8.33 0.93 12.83
C ALA A 83 6.84 0.75 12.51
N ILE A 84 6.49 -0.29 11.75
CA ILE A 84 5.10 -0.66 11.45
C ILE A 84 4.35 -1.04 12.72
N ALA A 85 4.93 -1.89 13.56
CA ALA A 85 4.31 -2.35 14.82
C ALA A 85 4.02 -1.22 15.80
N ASN A 86 4.82 -0.16 15.79
CA ASN A 86 4.59 1.03 16.60
C ASN A 86 3.34 1.82 16.17
N GLN A 87 2.88 1.67 14.92
CA GLN A 87 1.69 2.34 14.42
C GLN A 87 0.46 1.45 14.52
N ALA A 88 0.56 0.21 14.05
CA ALA A 88 -0.56 -0.75 13.96
C ALA A 88 -0.05 -2.20 13.91
N LYS A 89 -1.00 -3.13 13.87
CA LYS A 89 -0.74 -4.57 13.67
C LYS A 89 -1.39 -5.04 12.36
N PRO A 90 -0.95 -4.51 11.23
CA PRO A 90 -1.52 -4.87 9.93
C PRO A 90 -1.05 -6.25 9.46
N VAL A 91 -1.68 -6.72 8.39
CA VAL A 91 -1.14 -7.80 7.57
C VAL A 91 -0.04 -7.24 6.69
N VAL A 92 1.11 -7.90 6.69
CA VAL A 92 2.29 -7.48 5.92
C VAL A 92 2.75 -8.62 5.03
N VAL A 93 2.99 -8.36 3.77
CA VAL A 93 3.69 -9.24 2.85
C VAL A 93 5.14 -8.77 2.77
N VAL A 94 6.07 -9.62 3.16
CA VAL A 94 7.51 -9.33 3.16
C VAL A 94 8.17 -10.15 2.08
N VAL A 95 9.02 -9.50 1.28
CA VAL A 95 9.98 -10.16 0.41
C VAL A 95 11.38 -9.82 0.92
N ARG A 96 12.11 -10.83 1.39
CA ARG A 96 13.49 -10.68 1.80
C ARG A 96 14.40 -10.93 0.61
N VAL A 97 15.31 -10.01 0.36
CA VAL A 97 16.34 -10.14 -0.68
C VAL A 97 17.75 -10.25 -0.07
N ALA A 98 18.65 -10.83 -0.82
CA ALA A 98 20.06 -10.87 -0.42
C ALA A 98 20.65 -9.46 -0.53
N GLU A 99 21.50 -9.11 0.43
CA GLU A 99 22.38 -7.95 0.33
C GLU A 99 23.56 -8.33 -0.59
N GLY A 100 23.86 -7.46 -1.56
CA GLY A 100 24.96 -7.67 -2.49
C GLY A 100 26.28 -7.17 -1.91
N GLU A 101 27.38 -7.52 -2.54
CA GLU A 101 28.72 -7.00 -2.16
C GLU A 101 28.86 -5.50 -2.43
N THR A 102 27.98 -4.95 -3.29
CA THR A 102 27.91 -3.53 -3.64
C THR A 102 26.48 -2.99 -3.55
N ASP A 103 26.36 -1.67 -3.39
CA ASP A 103 25.07 -0.99 -3.42
C ASP A 103 24.31 -1.22 -4.74
N ALA A 104 25.03 -1.31 -5.87
CA ALA A 104 24.44 -1.58 -7.18
C ALA A 104 23.87 -3.00 -7.26
N GLU A 105 24.57 -3.99 -6.70
CA GLU A 105 24.09 -5.37 -6.63
C GLU A 105 22.88 -5.48 -5.71
N THR A 106 22.94 -4.87 -4.54
CA THR A 106 21.78 -4.78 -3.62
C THR A 106 20.59 -4.14 -4.31
N THR A 107 20.79 -3.03 -5.04
CA THR A 107 19.73 -2.38 -5.83
C THR A 107 19.13 -3.33 -6.87
N SER A 108 19.97 -4.08 -7.58
CA SER A 108 19.53 -5.07 -8.56
C SER A 108 18.71 -6.19 -7.91
N ASN A 109 19.16 -6.71 -6.77
CA ASN A 109 18.43 -7.75 -6.01
C ASN A 109 17.08 -7.25 -5.51
N ILE A 110 16.98 -5.98 -5.08
CA ILE A 110 15.73 -5.36 -4.64
C ILE A 110 14.75 -5.21 -5.81
N ILE A 111 15.20 -4.69 -6.94
CA ILE A 111 14.36 -4.52 -8.14
C ILE A 111 13.87 -5.88 -8.63
N GLY A 112 14.76 -6.85 -8.64
CA GLY A 112 14.47 -8.21 -9.02
C GLY A 112 14.11 -8.39 -10.50
N GLY A 113 13.71 -9.60 -10.83
CA GLY A 113 13.41 -10.00 -12.20
C GLY A 113 12.55 -11.25 -12.24
N SER A 114 12.99 -12.18 -13.06
CA SER A 114 12.53 -13.57 -13.06
C SER A 114 13.79 -14.44 -13.03
N ASP A 115 13.75 -15.50 -12.24
CA ASP A 115 14.81 -16.49 -12.20
C ASP A 115 14.78 -17.43 -13.40
N GLU A 116 15.69 -18.39 -13.44
CA GLU A 116 15.79 -19.39 -14.52
C GLU A 116 14.54 -20.30 -14.63
N THR A 117 13.76 -20.40 -13.55
CA THR A 117 12.51 -21.17 -13.49
C THR A 117 11.30 -20.33 -13.88
N GLY A 118 11.46 -19.03 -14.10
CA GLY A 118 10.39 -18.08 -14.40
C GLY A 118 9.67 -17.52 -13.16
N MET A 119 10.17 -17.83 -11.95
CA MET A 119 9.63 -17.25 -10.72
C MET A 119 10.11 -15.80 -10.55
N TYR A 120 9.24 -14.96 -10.03
CA TYR A 120 9.59 -13.57 -9.76
C TYR A 120 10.51 -13.46 -8.54
N THR A 121 11.50 -12.58 -8.65
CA THR A 121 12.48 -12.27 -7.59
C THR A 121 12.39 -10.80 -7.18
N GLY A 122 12.92 -10.47 -6.01
CA GLY A 122 12.95 -9.11 -5.51
C GLY A 122 11.56 -8.50 -5.38
N MET A 123 11.44 -7.24 -5.74
CA MET A 123 10.17 -6.50 -5.67
C MET A 123 9.07 -7.09 -6.56
N LYS A 124 9.43 -7.72 -7.68
CA LYS A 124 8.46 -8.37 -8.56
C LYS A 124 7.77 -9.56 -7.91
N ALA A 125 8.39 -10.20 -6.91
CA ALA A 125 7.76 -11.27 -6.15
C ALA A 125 6.48 -10.80 -5.42
N LEU A 126 6.31 -9.49 -5.15
CA LEU A 126 5.05 -8.95 -4.62
C LEU A 126 3.85 -9.14 -5.58
N LEU A 127 4.10 -9.30 -6.88
CA LEU A 127 3.06 -9.55 -7.88
C LEU A 127 2.44 -10.95 -7.72
N SER A 128 3.21 -11.93 -7.24
CA SER A 128 2.74 -13.29 -7.01
C SER A 128 1.98 -13.47 -5.68
N ALA A 129 2.00 -12.47 -4.79
CA ALA A 129 1.39 -12.56 -3.47
C ALA A 129 -0.10 -12.94 -3.50
N GLN A 130 -0.86 -12.47 -4.49
CA GLN A 130 -2.27 -12.86 -4.66
C GLN A 130 -2.42 -14.36 -4.94
N THR A 131 -1.55 -14.91 -5.78
CA THR A 131 -1.61 -16.33 -6.19
C THR A 131 -1.10 -17.24 -5.09
N GLU A 132 -0.01 -16.86 -4.41
CA GLU A 132 0.66 -17.71 -3.42
C GLU A 132 0.05 -17.59 -2.02
N LEU A 133 -0.37 -16.37 -1.64
CA LEU A 133 -0.80 -16.05 -0.27
C LEU A 133 -2.30 -15.70 -0.19
N GLY A 134 -2.99 -15.55 -1.33
CA GLY A 134 -4.39 -15.14 -1.37
C GLY A 134 -4.63 -13.68 -0.99
N VAL A 135 -3.59 -12.85 -0.90
CA VAL A 135 -3.69 -11.44 -0.51
C VAL A 135 -2.97 -10.54 -1.51
N LYS A 136 -3.52 -9.34 -1.73
CA LYS A 136 -2.95 -8.35 -2.64
C LYS A 136 -2.47 -7.14 -1.86
N PRO A 137 -1.15 -6.87 -1.82
CA PRO A 137 -0.62 -5.68 -1.16
C PRO A 137 -1.11 -4.40 -1.84
N ARG A 138 -1.48 -3.39 -1.05
CA ARG A 138 -1.99 -2.10 -1.53
C ARG A 138 -1.17 -0.91 -1.06
N ILE A 139 -0.28 -1.11 -0.11
CA ILE A 139 0.59 -0.11 0.48
C ILE A 139 2.01 -0.65 0.31
N LEU A 140 2.82 -0.01 -0.54
CA LEU A 140 4.13 -0.54 -0.90
C LEU A 140 5.27 0.37 -0.45
N GLY A 141 6.42 -0.21 -0.13
CA GLY A 141 7.64 0.52 0.18
C GLY A 141 8.87 -0.38 0.30
N VAL A 142 10.03 0.26 0.22
CA VAL A 142 11.35 -0.37 0.39
C VAL A 142 12.16 0.45 1.40
N PRO A 143 11.81 0.38 2.69
CA PRO A 143 12.36 1.30 3.69
C PRO A 143 13.87 1.29 3.78
N GLY A 144 14.49 2.47 3.63
CA GLY A 144 15.94 2.68 3.76
C GLY A 144 16.77 2.22 2.56
N LEU A 145 16.16 1.63 1.54
CA LEU A 145 16.83 1.11 0.34
C LEU A 145 16.19 1.65 -0.95
N ASP A 146 15.36 2.67 -0.83
CA ASP A 146 14.52 3.25 -1.88
C ASP A 146 15.25 4.36 -2.65
N ASN A 147 16.44 4.07 -3.18
CA ASN A 147 17.15 4.96 -4.10
C ASN A 147 16.31 5.21 -5.37
N GLN A 148 16.77 6.12 -6.24
CA GLN A 148 15.99 6.55 -7.41
C GLN A 148 15.60 5.38 -8.35
N GLU A 149 16.50 4.41 -8.55
CA GLU A 149 16.24 3.26 -9.41
C GLU A 149 15.19 2.34 -8.79
N VAL A 150 15.32 2.04 -7.50
CA VAL A 150 14.35 1.26 -6.73
C VAL A 150 13.00 1.96 -6.68
N ALA A 151 12.96 3.28 -6.44
CA ALA A 151 11.73 4.06 -6.42
C ALA A 151 11.01 4.05 -7.78
N THR A 152 11.77 4.11 -8.87
CA THR A 152 11.21 4.01 -10.24
C THR A 152 10.62 2.62 -10.50
N ALA A 153 11.32 1.56 -10.08
CA ALA A 153 10.82 0.19 -10.18
C ALA A 153 9.58 -0.03 -9.30
N LEU A 154 9.57 0.55 -8.09
CA LEU A 154 8.41 0.49 -7.18
C LEU A 154 7.17 1.14 -7.81
N ALA A 155 7.32 2.26 -8.53
CA ALA A 155 6.23 2.88 -9.25
C ALA A 155 5.57 1.93 -10.24
N ALA A 156 6.36 1.19 -11.01
CA ALA A 156 5.84 0.21 -11.98
C ALA A 156 5.08 -0.94 -11.29
N VAL A 157 5.59 -1.45 -10.17
CA VAL A 157 4.91 -2.48 -9.38
C VAL A 157 3.62 -1.92 -8.74
N CYS A 158 3.64 -0.67 -8.25
CA CYS A 158 2.43 0.01 -7.76
C CYS A 158 1.34 0.11 -8.82
N GLN A 159 1.69 0.44 -10.06
CA GLN A 159 0.74 0.50 -11.17
C GLN A 159 0.12 -0.88 -11.46
N GLN A 160 0.93 -1.92 -11.51
CA GLN A 160 0.47 -3.30 -11.79
C GLN A 160 -0.45 -3.82 -10.68
N LEU A 161 -0.13 -3.56 -9.41
CA LEU A 161 -0.93 -3.96 -8.26
C LEU A 161 -2.09 -3.02 -7.94
N ARG A 162 -2.18 -1.85 -8.61
CA ARG A 162 -3.04 -0.74 -8.19
C ARG A 162 -2.84 -0.42 -6.71
N ALA A 163 -1.58 -0.30 -6.32
CA ALA A 163 -1.12 0.01 -4.98
C ALA A 163 -0.56 1.43 -4.92
N PHE A 164 -0.25 1.89 -3.72
CA PHE A 164 0.35 3.19 -3.49
C PHE A 164 1.70 3.02 -2.78
N GLY A 165 2.75 3.67 -3.30
CA GLY A 165 4.12 3.57 -2.83
C GLY A 165 4.59 4.81 -2.07
N TYR A 166 5.33 4.59 -0.99
CA TYR A 166 6.00 5.63 -0.23
C TYR A 166 7.50 5.47 -0.41
N VAL A 167 8.17 6.55 -0.82
CA VAL A 167 9.61 6.57 -1.07
C VAL A 167 10.25 7.77 -0.37
N SER A 168 11.50 7.61 0.07
CA SER A 168 12.27 8.70 0.65
C SER A 168 12.90 9.57 -0.46
N ALA A 169 13.19 10.83 -0.16
CA ALA A 169 14.14 11.61 -0.96
C ALA A 169 15.56 11.12 -0.62
N TYR A 170 15.92 9.97 -1.17
CA TYR A 170 17.10 9.20 -0.81
C TYR A 170 18.41 10.01 -0.96
N GLY A 171 19.22 10.03 0.09
CA GLY A 171 20.51 10.71 0.11
C GLY A 171 20.45 12.24 0.16
N CYS A 172 19.25 12.85 0.13
CA CYS A 172 19.07 14.29 0.17
C CYS A 172 19.33 14.85 1.59
N LYS A 173 20.11 15.94 1.66
CA LYS A 173 20.48 16.57 2.94
C LYS A 173 19.80 17.92 3.15
N THR A 174 19.31 18.55 2.10
CA THR A 174 18.69 19.88 2.13
C THR A 174 17.31 19.87 1.49
N VAL A 175 16.50 20.88 1.82
CA VAL A 175 15.20 21.12 1.18
C VAL A 175 15.33 21.22 -0.35
N SER A 176 16.36 21.91 -0.84
CA SER A 176 16.60 22.06 -2.27
C SER A 176 16.93 20.72 -2.97
N ASP A 177 17.68 19.84 -2.27
CA ASP A 177 18.01 18.53 -2.83
C ASP A 177 16.76 17.66 -2.92
N ALA A 178 15.92 17.67 -1.87
CA ALA A 178 14.67 16.91 -1.84
C ALA A 178 13.69 17.35 -2.94
N ILE A 179 13.59 18.65 -3.19
CA ILE A 179 12.77 19.21 -4.28
C ILE A 179 13.28 18.70 -5.64
N LYS A 180 14.59 18.81 -5.90
CA LYS A 180 15.20 18.32 -7.15
C LYS A 180 15.06 16.80 -7.33
N TYR A 181 15.15 16.04 -6.21
CA TYR A 181 14.99 14.60 -6.26
C TYR A 181 13.58 14.22 -6.68
N ARG A 182 12.56 14.94 -6.18
CA ARG A 182 11.15 14.72 -6.54
C ARG A 182 10.90 14.88 -8.05
N ASP A 183 11.61 15.75 -8.71
CA ASP A 183 11.45 16.03 -10.16
C ASP A 183 11.78 14.82 -11.05
N ASN A 184 12.42 13.78 -10.50
CA ASN A 184 12.65 12.53 -11.23
C ASN A 184 11.39 11.65 -11.37
N PHE A 185 10.28 12.00 -10.72
CA PHE A 185 9.07 11.19 -10.69
C PHE A 185 7.86 11.98 -11.19
N SER A 186 6.93 11.28 -11.87
CA SER A 186 5.66 11.83 -12.34
C SER A 186 4.46 10.91 -12.04
N GLN A 187 4.70 9.82 -11.31
CA GLN A 187 3.70 8.78 -11.07
C GLN A 187 2.76 9.18 -9.94
N ARG A 188 1.46 9.05 -10.18
CA ARG A 188 0.41 9.29 -9.19
C ARG A 188 0.39 8.26 -8.06
N GLU A 189 1.01 7.12 -8.27
CA GLU A 189 1.10 6.02 -7.32
C GLU A 189 2.22 6.21 -6.30
N LEU A 190 3.02 7.28 -6.39
CA LEU A 190 4.13 7.55 -5.49
C LEU A 190 3.93 8.83 -4.68
N MET A 191 4.43 8.79 -3.44
CA MET A 191 4.63 9.93 -2.56
C MET A 191 6.08 9.97 -2.09
N VAL A 192 6.77 11.08 -2.33
CA VAL A 192 8.12 11.33 -1.81
C VAL A 192 8.04 11.96 -0.43
N VAL A 193 8.82 11.43 0.50
CA VAL A 193 8.89 11.89 1.89
C VAL A 193 10.30 12.38 2.22
N TRP A 194 10.42 13.51 2.92
CA TRP A 194 11.67 14.06 3.45
C TRP A 194 11.39 14.96 4.66
N PRO A 195 12.22 14.94 5.71
CA PRO A 195 13.38 14.08 5.99
C PRO A 195 12.96 12.70 6.56
N ASP A 196 13.90 11.99 7.19
CA ASP A 196 13.62 10.78 7.96
C ASP A 196 13.35 11.09 9.43
N PHE A 197 12.84 10.10 10.16
CA PHE A 197 12.73 10.15 11.61
C PHE A 197 14.04 9.77 12.29
N VAL A 198 14.13 10.06 13.58
CA VAL A 198 15.11 9.51 14.51
C VAL A 198 14.34 8.69 15.53
N ALA A 199 14.79 7.47 15.78
CA ALA A 199 14.17 6.58 16.74
C ALA A 199 15.23 5.85 17.58
N TRP A 200 14.84 5.37 18.75
CA TRP A 200 15.70 4.55 19.58
C TRP A 200 15.81 3.13 18.97
N ASN A 201 17.02 2.75 18.62
CA ASN A 201 17.32 1.43 18.13
C ASN A 201 17.76 0.52 19.27
N THR A 202 16.94 -0.49 19.57
CA THR A 202 17.21 -1.43 20.66
C THR A 202 18.35 -2.41 20.35
N THR A 203 18.77 -2.51 19.10
CA THR A 203 19.90 -3.37 18.68
C THR A 203 21.22 -2.68 18.94
N THR A 204 21.34 -1.40 18.59
CA THR A 204 22.55 -0.59 18.78
C THR A 204 22.58 0.12 20.13
N ASN A 205 21.46 0.18 20.84
CA ASN A 205 21.23 1.00 22.05
C ASN A 205 21.59 2.48 21.82
N ALA A 206 21.24 3.02 20.68
CA ALA A 206 21.47 4.39 20.25
C ALA A 206 20.26 4.98 19.54
N SER A 207 20.26 6.30 19.39
CA SER A 207 19.31 6.99 18.52
C SER A 207 19.84 6.95 17.08
N ASP A 208 19.17 6.25 16.21
CA ASP A 208 19.54 6.06 14.81
C ASP A 208 18.51 6.71 13.89
N ILE A 209 18.92 6.98 12.64
CA ILE A 209 17.99 7.38 11.58
C ILE A 209 17.05 6.21 11.31
N ALA A 210 15.77 6.50 11.31
CA ALA A 210 14.71 5.53 11.06
C ALA A 210 13.93 5.94 9.81
N PRO A 211 13.91 5.10 8.75
CA PRO A 211 13.28 5.44 7.49
C PRO A 211 11.83 5.86 7.67
N ALA A 212 11.50 7.10 7.28
CA ALA A 212 10.14 7.63 7.40
C ALA A 212 9.13 6.80 6.60
N THR A 213 9.58 6.17 5.52
CA THR A 213 8.77 5.27 4.69
C THR A 213 8.23 4.09 5.48
N ALA A 214 9.00 3.46 6.38
CA ALA A 214 8.51 2.38 7.23
C ALA A 214 7.36 2.82 8.15
N TYR A 215 7.47 4.02 8.71
CA TYR A 215 6.40 4.62 9.53
C TYR A 215 5.18 5.00 8.69
N ALA A 216 5.40 5.48 7.45
CA ALA A 216 4.32 5.78 6.52
C ALA A 216 3.51 4.52 6.17
N LEU A 217 4.17 3.37 5.90
CA LEU A 217 3.51 2.09 5.67
C LEU A 217 2.60 1.70 6.85
N GLY A 218 3.15 1.73 8.07
CA GLY A 218 2.41 1.38 9.28
C GLY A 218 1.25 2.33 9.56
N LEU A 219 1.49 3.65 9.45
CA LEU A 219 0.46 4.65 9.66
C LEU A 219 -0.66 4.56 8.62
N ARG A 220 -0.29 4.33 7.35
CA ARG A 220 -1.28 4.18 6.27
C ARG A 220 -2.20 2.99 6.52
N ALA A 221 -1.62 1.85 6.89
CA ALA A 221 -2.40 0.66 7.22
C ALA A 221 -3.33 0.90 8.43
N LYS A 222 -2.86 1.63 9.46
CA LYS A 222 -3.67 2.05 10.59
C LYS A 222 -4.88 2.87 10.15
N ILE A 223 -4.63 3.92 9.37
CA ILE A 223 -5.68 4.83 8.91
C ILE A 223 -6.69 4.09 8.02
N ASP A 224 -6.23 3.18 7.16
CA ASP A 224 -7.10 2.36 6.31
C ASP A 224 -8.02 1.46 7.13
N ALA A 225 -7.50 0.89 8.23
CA ALA A 225 -8.28 0.02 9.11
C ALA A 225 -9.27 0.79 10.00
N GLU A 226 -8.87 1.97 10.52
CA GLU A 226 -9.65 2.73 11.50
C GLU A 226 -10.63 3.73 10.84
N THR A 227 -10.24 4.34 9.73
CA THR A 227 -10.99 5.44 9.09
C THR A 227 -11.33 5.13 7.64
N GLY A 228 -10.38 4.60 6.89
CA GLY A 228 -10.51 4.28 5.46
C GLY A 228 -9.48 5.00 4.58
N TRP A 229 -9.43 4.56 3.33
CA TRP A 229 -8.45 5.02 2.33
C TRP A 229 -8.58 6.50 1.93
N HIS A 230 -9.75 7.10 2.16
CA HIS A 230 -10.06 8.50 1.80
C HIS A 230 -9.42 9.51 2.76
N LYS A 231 -8.98 9.10 3.94
CA LYS A 231 -8.26 9.93 4.90
C LYS A 231 -6.77 9.93 4.56
N THR A 232 -6.18 11.11 4.41
CA THR A 232 -4.74 11.26 4.21
C THR A 232 -3.93 10.92 5.46
N LEU A 233 -2.65 10.57 5.29
CA LEU A 233 -1.72 10.35 6.41
C LEU A 233 -1.26 11.68 7.07
N SER A 234 -1.47 12.82 6.40
CA SER A 234 -1.08 14.12 6.93
C SER A 234 -1.80 14.48 8.23
N ASN A 235 -1.07 15.11 9.15
CA ASN A 235 -1.55 15.55 10.46
C ASN A 235 -2.09 14.44 11.37
N VAL A 236 -1.54 13.24 11.24
CA VAL A 236 -1.80 12.11 12.15
C VAL A 236 -0.53 11.82 12.95
N GLY A 237 -0.67 11.60 14.26
CA GLY A 237 0.46 11.37 15.16
C GLY A 237 1.20 10.06 14.87
N ILE A 238 2.52 10.11 14.93
CA ILE A 238 3.44 9.00 14.77
C ILE A 238 3.96 8.56 16.13
N ASN A 239 3.98 7.27 16.38
CA ASN A 239 4.50 6.66 17.60
C ASN A 239 5.91 6.07 17.37
N GLY A 240 6.71 6.02 18.45
CA GLY A 240 8.00 5.33 18.45
C GLY A 240 9.15 6.12 17.84
N VAL A 241 9.02 7.44 17.69
CA VAL A 241 10.07 8.32 17.18
C VAL A 241 10.46 9.37 18.22
N THR A 242 11.71 9.79 18.19
CA THR A 242 12.31 10.72 19.17
C THR A 242 12.75 12.04 18.54
N GLY A 243 12.93 12.10 17.22
CA GLY A 243 13.40 13.27 16.50
C GLY A 243 13.17 13.20 14.99
N LEU A 244 13.68 14.21 14.31
CA LEU A 244 13.77 14.32 12.84
C LEU A 244 15.24 14.33 12.44
N SER A 245 15.58 13.74 11.31
CA SER A 245 16.95 13.66 10.80
C SER A 245 17.46 15.00 10.25
N ALA A 246 16.55 15.89 9.85
CA ALA A 246 16.86 17.26 9.45
C ALA A 246 15.82 18.22 10.02
N SER A 247 16.26 19.49 10.21
CA SER A 247 15.36 20.56 10.66
C SER A 247 14.56 21.08 9.47
N VAL A 248 13.25 21.17 9.66
CA VAL A 248 12.31 21.77 8.70
C VAL A 248 11.55 22.86 9.43
N TYR A 249 11.68 24.11 8.96
CA TYR A 249 10.90 25.20 9.51
C TYR A 249 9.44 25.06 9.07
N TRP A 250 8.56 25.03 10.06
CA TRP A 250 7.13 24.93 9.87
C TRP A 250 6.41 25.90 10.85
N ASP A 251 5.40 26.55 10.35
CA ASP A 251 4.48 27.35 11.13
C ASP A 251 3.07 27.20 10.60
N LEU A 252 2.05 27.26 11.47
CA LEU A 252 0.65 27.04 11.06
C LEU A 252 0.06 28.23 10.31
N GLN A 253 0.54 29.44 10.57
CA GLN A 253 -0.05 30.69 10.07
C GLN A 253 0.87 31.44 9.11
N THR A 254 2.18 31.26 9.25
CA THR A 254 3.18 31.93 8.41
C THR A 254 3.35 31.15 7.09
N THR A 255 3.28 31.85 5.99
CA THR A 255 3.51 31.30 4.64
C THR A 255 4.99 31.42 4.25
N GLY A 256 5.43 30.59 3.29
CA GLY A 256 6.80 30.60 2.78
C GLY A 256 7.80 29.87 3.69
N THR A 257 7.29 28.95 4.51
CA THR A 257 8.12 28.07 5.34
C THR A 257 8.78 26.98 4.49
N ASP A 258 9.82 26.32 5.05
CA ASP A 258 10.42 25.14 4.39
C ASP A 258 9.38 24.04 4.09
N ALA A 259 8.44 23.87 5.01
CA ALA A 259 7.35 22.93 4.83
C ALA A 259 6.42 23.31 3.65
N ASP A 260 6.17 24.60 3.44
CA ASP A 260 5.38 25.07 2.31
C ASP A 260 6.12 24.85 0.98
N LEU A 261 7.43 25.14 0.95
CA LEU A 261 8.26 24.91 -0.23
C LEU A 261 8.28 23.42 -0.64
N LEU A 262 8.48 22.53 0.35
CA LEU A 262 8.44 21.09 0.12
C LEU A 262 7.06 20.62 -0.39
N ASN A 263 5.99 21.04 0.28
CA ASN A 263 4.62 20.69 -0.12
C ASN A 263 4.22 21.25 -1.48
N GLN A 264 4.69 22.47 -1.81
CA GLN A 264 4.48 23.05 -3.14
C GLN A 264 5.15 22.23 -4.22
N ALA A 265 6.35 21.70 -3.94
CA ALA A 265 7.09 20.80 -4.82
C ALA A 265 6.63 19.33 -4.72
N CYS A 266 5.48 19.04 -4.12
CA CYS A 266 4.94 17.68 -3.96
C CYS A 266 5.84 16.73 -3.15
N VAL A 267 6.58 17.24 -2.18
CA VAL A 267 7.30 16.47 -1.17
C VAL A 267 6.53 16.54 0.15
N THR A 268 6.16 15.38 0.69
CA THR A 268 5.58 15.29 2.03
C THR A 268 6.69 15.43 3.06
N THR A 269 6.53 16.35 4.00
CA THR A 269 7.53 16.62 5.03
C THR A 269 7.09 16.12 6.40
N LEU A 270 7.97 16.26 7.38
CA LEU A 270 7.76 15.87 8.76
C LEU A 270 7.79 17.11 9.66
N ILE A 271 6.85 17.18 10.58
CA ILE A 271 6.79 18.28 11.55
C ILE A 271 6.73 17.75 12.99
N ARG A 272 7.14 18.61 13.93
CA ARG A 272 6.99 18.36 15.37
C ARG A 272 5.99 19.35 15.95
N LYS A 273 4.75 18.90 16.12
CA LYS A 273 3.67 19.65 16.78
C LYS A 273 2.76 18.66 17.51
N ASP A 274 2.75 18.73 18.84
CA ASP A 274 2.03 17.77 19.69
C ASP A 274 2.39 16.31 19.32
N GLY A 275 3.70 16.01 19.31
CA GLY A 275 4.29 14.80 18.75
C GLY A 275 4.87 15.03 17.35
N PHE A 276 5.16 13.93 16.65
CA PHE A 276 5.68 13.95 15.28
C PHE A 276 4.59 13.55 14.30
N LYS A 277 4.57 14.17 13.12
CA LYS A 277 3.53 13.97 12.11
C LYS A 277 4.09 14.11 10.70
N PHE A 278 3.49 13.40 9.76
CA PHE A 278 3.62 13.75 8.35
C PHE A 278 2.83 15.02 8.06
N TRP A 279 3.39 15.86 7.19
CA TRP A 279 2.78 17.11 6.76
C TRP A 279 2.88 17.24 5.24
N GLY A 280 1.76 17.00 4.57
CA GLY A 280 1.65 16.91 3.12
C GLY A 280 0.82 15.68 2.72
N GLN A 281 0.36 15.68 1.46
CA GLN A 281 -0.51 14.63 0.94
C GLN A 281 -0.47 14.54 -0.59
N ARG A 282 0.50 15.22 -1.23
CA ARG A 282 0.59 15.25 -2.68
C ARG A 282 1.34 14.04 -3.19
N THR A 283 0.90 13.55 -4.35
CA THR A 283 1.59 12.52 -5.14
C THR A 283 2.66 13.16 -6.01
N CYS A 284 3.41 12.36 -6.74
CA CYS A 284 4.34 12.85 -7.76
C CYS A 284 3.66 13.23 -9.08
N SER A 285 2.34 13.17 -9.18
CA SER A 285 1.60 13.51 -10.39
C SER A 285 1.40 15.02 -10.53
N ASP A 286 1.51 15.50 -11.76
CA ASP A 286 1.13 16.86 -12.12
C ASP A 286 -0.33 16.96 -12.62
N ASP A 287 -1.04 15.82 -12.74
CA ASP A 287 -2.45 15.78 -13.09
C ASP A 287 -3.31 16.20 -11.89
N PRO A 288 -4.10 17.29 -11.98
CA PRO A 288 -4.96 17.77 -10.89
C PRO A 288 -5.94 16.73 -10.36
N LEU A 289 -6.37 15.76 -11.19
CA LEU A 289 -7.28 14.68 -10.79
C LEU A 289 -6.62 13.68 -9.83
N TYR A 290 -5.29 13.59 -9.84
CA TYR A 290 -4.51 12.63 -9.07
C TYR A 290 -3.40 13.28 -8.24
N LEU A 291 -3.51 14.58 -8.02
CA LEU A 291 -2.52 15.35 -7.26
C LEU A 291 -2.42 14.90 -5.80
N PHE A 292 -3.49 14.34 -5.24
CA PHE A 292 -3.54 13.92 -3.84
C PHE A 292 -3.62 12.41 -3.68
N GLU A 293 -2.95 11.89 -2.63
CA GLU A 293 -2.94 10.47 -2.28
C GLU A 293 -4.35 9.87 -2.22
N ASN A 294 -5.26 10.52 -1.50
CA ASN A 294 -6.61 10.03 -1.31
C ASN A 294 -7.43 9.99 -2.62
N TYR A 295 -7.14 10.86 -3.59
CA TYR A 295 -7.78 10.82 -4.91
C TYR A 295 -7.33 9.59 -5.69
N THR A 296 -6.00 9.37 -5.76
CA THR A 296 -5.43 8.20 -6.42
C THR A 296 -5.91 6.91 -5.79
N ARG A 297 -5.86 6.82 -4.45
CA ARG A 297 -6.28 5.61 -3.73
C ARG A 297 -7.77 5.34 -3.86
N THR A 298 -8.61 6.37 -3.86
CA THR A 298 -10.05 6.23 -4.11
C THR A 298 -10.32 5.67 -5.50
N ALA A 299 -9.64 6.19 -6.53
CA ALA A 299 -9.78 5.67 -7.89
C ALA A 299 -9.34 4.20 -7.99
N GLN A 300 -8.25 3.82 -7.33
CA GLN A 300 -7.76 2.43 -7.29
C GLN A 300 -8.75 1.50 -6.58
N VAL A 301 -9.26 1.89 -5.42
CA VAL A 301 -10.25 1.09 -4.65
C VAL A 301 -11.54 0.91 -5.42
N LEU A 302 -12.06 1.97 -6.05
CA LEU A 302 -13.27 1.89 -6.86
C LEU A 302 -13.07 0.95 -8.06
N ALA A 303 -11.97 1.10 -8.79
CA ALA A 303 -11.66 0.26 -9.94
C ALA A 303 -11.58 -1.22 -9.57
N ASP A 304 -10.86 -1.56 -8.49
CA ASP A 304 -10.71 -2.95 -8.05
C ASP A 304 -12.00 -3.51 -7.44
N THR A 305 -12.73 -2.71 -6.65
CA THR A 305 -14.02 -3.13 -6.07
C THR A 305 -15.04 -3.45 -7.16
N ILE A 306 -15.10 -2.62 -8.21
CA ILE A 306 -15.98 -2.87 -9.36
C ILE A 306 -15.52 -4.11 -10.11
N ALA A 307 -14.23 -4.26 -10.40
CA ALA A 307 -13.69 -5.40 -11.13
C ALA A 307 -13.95 -6.72 -10.39
N GLU A 308 -13.61 -6.80 -9.09
CA GLU A 308 -13.83 -7.99 -8.28
C GLU A 308 -15.33 -8.31 -8.11
N GLY A 309 -16.14 -7.27 -7.91
CA GLY A 309 -17.59 -7.40 -7.80
C GLY A 309 -18.27 -7.92 -9.06
N HIS A 310 -17.61 -7.83 -10.22
CA HIS A 310 -18.12 -8.30 -11.51
C HIS A 310 -17.41 -9.55 -12.05
N MET A 311 -16.53 -10.18 -11.27
CA MET A 311 -15.85 -11.42 -11.65
C MET A 311 -16.84 -12.51 -12.07
N TRP A 312 -18.02 -12.55 -11.46
CA TRP A 312 -19.12 -13.47 -11.81
C TRP A 312 -19.63 -13.30 -13.24
N ALA A 313 -19.44 -12.14 -13.87
CA ALA A 313 -19.87 -11.85 -15.24
C ALA A 313 -18.82 -12.24 -16.28
N SER A 314 -17.57 -12.52 -15.85
CA SER A 314 -16.50 -12.96 -16.75
C SER A 314 -16.90 -14.22 -17.51
N ASP A 315 -16.53 -14.30 -18.79
CA ASP A 315 -16.79 -15.43 -19.70
C ASP A 315 -18.28 -15.73 -19.95
N LYS A 316 -19.21 -14.88 -19.49
CA LYS A 316 -20.63 -15.01 -19.82
C LYS A 316 -20.95 -14.33 -21.15
N PRO A 317 -21.90 -14.88 -21.93
CA PRO A 317 -22.40 -14.23 -23.13
C PRO A 317 -22.94 -12.82 -22.81
N VAL A 318 -22.52 -11.84 -23.57
CA VAL A 318 -22.96 -10.45 -23.39
C VAL A 318 -24.42 -10.33 -23.85
N THR A 319 -25.34 -10.20 -22.90
CA THR A 319 -26.76 -10.00 -23.14
C THR A 319 -27.23 -8.67 -22.56
N PRO A 320 -28.34 -8.08 -23.07
CA PRO A 320 -28.90 -6.87 -22.48
C PRO A 320 -29.26 -7.03 -20.99
N THR A 321 -29.65 -8.23 -20.56
CA THR A 321 -29.95 -8.53 -19.15
C THR A 321 -28.68 -8.50 -18.31
N LEU A 322 -27.58 -9.16 -18.78
CA LEU A 322 -26.31 -9.14 -18.07
C LEU A 322 -25.80 -7.71 -17.84
N ILE A 323 -25.90 -6.86 -18.87
CA ILE A 323 -25.49 -5.45 -18.75
C ILE A 323 -26.34 -4.70 -17.72
N LYS A 324 -27.68 -4.91 -17.71
CA LYS A 324 -28.55 -4.28 -16.71
C LYS A 324 -28.24 -4.74 -15.29
N ASP A 325 -27.94 -6.02 -15.09
CA ASP A 325 -27.61 -6.58 -13.79
C ASP A 325 -26.26 -6.02 -13.28
N MET A 326 -25.28 -5.86 -14.15
CA MET A 326 -24.01 -5.22 -13.81
C MET A 326 -24.22 -3.75 -13.40
N ILE A 327 -24.96 -2.96 -14.18
CA ILE A 327 -25.26 -1.57 -13.88
C ILE A 327 -26.05 -1.44 -12.56
N ALA A 328 -27.02 -2.32 -12.33
CA ALA A 328 -27.79 -2.33 -11.08
C ALA A 328 -26.89 -2.65 -9.88
N GLY A 329 -25.95 -3.60 -10.02
CA GLY A 329 -24.97 -3.92 -8.99
C GLY A 329 -24.05 -2.76 -8.63
N ILE A 330 -23.59 -2.00 -9.62
CA ILE A 330 -22.76 -0.80 -9.41
C ILE A 330 -23.56 0.30 -8.71
N ASN A 331 -24.78 0.57 -9.17
CA ASN A 331 -25.62 1.64 -8.62
C ASN A 331 -26.14 1.36 -7.20
N ALA A 332 -26.15 0.09 -6.79
CA ALA A 332 -26.54 -0.32 -5.44
C ALA A 332 -25.43 -0.15 -4.39
N LYS A 333 -24.16 0.12 -4.81
CA LYS A 333 -22.99 0.34 -3.96
C LYS A 333 -22.87 1.81 -3.59
#